data_b2227e08d4bf0174f4c16cae9dda90de
#
_entry.id   b2227e08d4bf0174f4c16cae9dda90de
#
_cell.length_a   1.000
_cell.length_b   1.000
_cell.length_c   1.000
_cell.angle_alpha   90.00
_cell.angle_beta   90.00
_cell.angle_gamma   90.00
#
_symmetry.space_group_name_H-M   'P 1'
#
loop_
_entity.id
_entity.type
_entity.pdbx_description
1 polymer ?
#
loop_
_entity_poly.entity_id
_entity_poly.type
_entity_poly.pdbx_seq_one_letter_code
_entity_poly.pdbx_strand_id
1 'polypeptide(L)'
;MSLVKRLVGSRPFQKAVGVMAAEYLRLVWTTTGFALEPEGILEQAERDLPVILGVWHGQHYLFPFIRRAVSRDRAAKVLVSRHRDGEINAIAAEHLGIGTIRGSGNHGGEFTRKGGVGAFYQMVAALEQGCSVTLSADVPKVARRAGLGIVRLAAVSGRPIYVAAIATRNHITLDTWDRTEVNLPFGRGGIVARGPLRVPAEADAATLESARQAVEAELNLATARARELAHRSATRA
;
A
#
# COMPACT_ATOMS: atom_id res chain seq x y z
N MET A 1 6.23 33.69 10.18
CA MET A 1 5.58 32.58 9.46
C MET A 1 4.36 33.15 8.75
N SER A 2 4.23 32.99 7.41
CA SER A 2 3.10 33.57 6.67
C SER A 2 1.76 32.95 7.12
N LEU A 3 0.68 33.74 7.07
CA LEU A 3 -0.68 33.29 7.41
C LEU A 3 -1.08 32.01 6.67
N VAL A 4 -0.67 31.89 5.41
CA VAL A 4 -0.86 30.69 4.57
C VAL A 4 -0.20 29.46 5.17
N LYS A 5 1.04 29.55 5.70
CA LYS A 5 1.72 28.42 6.35
C LYS A 5 1.03 27.97 7.64
N ARG A 6 0.41 28.90 8.37
CA ARG A 6 -0.40 28.58 9.57
C ARG A 6 -1.71 27.90 9.18
N LEU A 7 -2.40 28.40 8.15
CA LEU A 7 -3.66 27.82 7.67
C LEU A 7 -3.44 26.39 7.15
N VAL A 8 -2.49 26.21 6.25
CA VAL A 8 -2.13 24.90 5.65
C VAL A 8 -1.61 23.90 6.71
N GLY A 9 -1.06 24.39 7.83
CA GLY A 9 -0.62 23.59 8.97
C GLY A 9 -1.71 23.28 10.00
N SER A 10 -2.91 23.86 9.87
CA SER A 10 -3.97 23.69 10.86
C SER A 10 -4.66 22.31 10.71
N ARG A 11 -5.03 21.70 11.83
CA ARG A 11 -5.77 20.42 11.84
C ARG A 11 -7.08 20.46 11.05
N PRO A 12 -7.92 21.51 11.13
CA PRO A 12 -9.14 21.60 10.33
C PRO A 12 -8.87 21.57 8.82
N PHE A 13 -7.83 22.29 8.37
CA PHE A 13 -7.44 22.31 6.96
C PHE A 13 -6.96 20.92 6.50
N GLN A 14 -6.08 20.27 7.27
CA GLN A 14 -5.60 18.93 6.94
C GLN A 14 -6.74 17.91 6.91
N LYS A 15 -7.70 18.03 7.84
CA LYS A 15 -8.90 17.17 7.86
C LYS A 15 -9.75 17.39 6.61
N ALA A 16 -10.01 18.63 6.23
CA ALA A 16 -10.78 18.93 5.01
C ALA A 16 -10.08 18.37 3.76
N VAL A 17 -8.77 18.57 3.61
CA VAL A 17 -8.00 18.08 2.48
C VAL A 17 -7.97 16.53 2.46
N GLY A 18 -7.78 15.87 3.61
CA GLY A 18 -7.79 14.42 3.71
C GLY A 18 -9.15 13.80 3.34
N VAL A 19 -10.24 14.42 3.80
CA VAL A 19 -11.60 13.99 3.42
C VAL A 19 -11.86 14.22 1.93
N MET A 20 -11.50 15.37 1.39
CA MET A 20 -11.63 15.64 -0.05
C MET A 20 -10.82 14.65 -0.89
N ALA A 21 -9.60 14.32 -0.48
CA ALA A 21 -8.78 13.31 -1.14
C ALA A 21 -9.45 11.93 -1.12
N ALA A 22 -10.02 11.52 0.02
CA ALA A 22 -10.73 10.26 0.15
C ALA A 22 -11.97 10.19 -0.78
N GLU A 23 -12.76 11.27 -0.84
CA GLU A 23 -13.93 11.33 -1.72
C GLU A 23 -13.54 11.37 -3.20
N TYR A 24 -12.45 12.06 -3.55
CA TYR A 24 -11.87 12.01 -4.88
C TYR A 24 -11.46 10.58 -5.27
N LEU A 25 -10.76 9.87 -4.39
CA LEU A 25 -10.39 8.47 -4.63
C LEU A 25 -11.61 7.56 -4.76
N ARG A 26 -12.69 7.84 -4.00
CA ARG A 26 -13.97 7.13 -4.14
C ARG A 26 -14.60 7.39 -5.50
N LEU A 27 -14.58 8.63 -5.99
CA LEU A 27 -15.03 8.96 -7.35
C LEU A 27 -14.24 8.19 -8.40
N VAL A 28 -12.90 8.17 -8.30
CA VAL A 28 -12.05 7.40 -9.21
C VAL A 28 -12.43 5.91 -9.18
N TRP A 29 -12.57 5.34 -7.99
CA TRP A 29 -12.91 3.92 -7.83
C TRP A 29 -14.27 3.57 -8.44
N THR A 30 -15.30 4.37 -8.18
CA THR A 30 -16.68 4.09 -8.62
C THR A 30 -16.90 4.36 -10.11
N THR A 31 -16.06 5.18 -10.73
CA THR A 31 -16.18 5.56 -12.16
C THR A 31 -15.17 4.84 -13.06
N THR A 32 -14.29 4.01 -12.48
CA THR A 32 -13.29 3.22 -13.22
C THR A 32 -13.72 1.75 -13.26
N GLY A 33 -13.80 1.17 -14.44
CA GLY A 33 -14.01 -0.26 -14.62
C GLY A 33 -12.72 -1.03 -14.43
N PHE A 34 -12.58 -1.76 -13.30
CA PHE A 34 -11.38 -2.53 -13.00
C PHE A 34 -11.49 -3.99 -13.43
N ALA A 35 -10.47 -4.50 -14.12
CA ALA A 35 -10.23 -5.93 -14.28
C ALA A 35 -9.30 -6.42 -13.15
N LEU A 36 -9.61 -7.57 -12.55
CA LEU A 36 -8.81 -8.17 -11.46
C LEU A 36 -8.20 -9.48 -11.95
N GLU A 37 -6.91 -9.66 -11.72
CA GLU A 37 -6.17 -10.90 -11.99
C GLU A 37 -5.24 -11.28 -10.83
N PRO A 38 -4.96 -12.59 -10.61
CA PRO A 38 -5.66 -13.73 -11.22
C PRO A 38 -7.06 -13.92 -10.62
N GLU A 39 -7.89 -14.67 -11.32
CA GLU A 39 -9.19 -15.10 -10.78
C GLU A 39 -8.98 -15.91 -9.47
N GLY A 40 -9.86 -15.75 -8.49
CA GLY A 40 -9.80 -16.44 -7.20
C GLY A 40 -8.75 -15.90 -6.21
N ILE A 41 -7.99 -14.84 -6.57
CA ILE A 41 -6.93 -14.30 -5.68
C ILE A 41 -7.50 -13.65 -4.40
N LEU A 42 -8.68 -13.07 -4.47
CA LEU A 42 -9.31 -12.45 -3.29
C LEU A 42 -9.77 -13.51 -2.30
N GLU A 43 -10.37 -14.59 -2.78
CA GLU A 43 -10.80 -15.74 -1.98
C GLU A 43 -9.61 -16.45 -1.35
N GLN A 44 -8.49 -16.54 -2.08
CA GLN A 44 -7.24 -17.07 -1.53
C GLN A 44 -6.70 -16.17 -0.43
N ALA A 45 -6.64 -14.87 -0.65
CA ALA A 45 -6.19 -13.91 0.36
C ALA A 45 -7.11 -13.90 1.60
N GLU A 46 -8.42 -14.08 1.42
CA GLU A 46 -9.38 -14.17 2.53
C GLU A 46 -9.12 -15.40 3.42
N ARG A 47 -8.80 -16.54 2.84
CA ARG A 47 -8.42 -17.76 3.60
C ARG A 47 -7.12 -17.59 4.40
N ASP A 48 -6.22 -16.76 3.90
CA ASP A 48 -4.90 -16.53 4.50
C ASP A 48 -4.88 -15.37 5.53
N LEU A 49 -6.03 -14.66 5.74
CA LEU A 49 -6.08 -13.53 6.68
C LEU A 49 -5.65 -13.89 8.10
N PRO A 50 -4.95 -13.01 8.83
CA PRO A 50 -4.47 -11.70 8.38
C PRO A 50 -3.21 -11.81 7.52
N VAL A 51 -3.08 -10.92 6.53
CA VAL A 51 -1.97 -10.90 5.59
C VAL A 51 -1.17 -9.60 5.66
N ILE A 52 0.05 -9.64 5.15
CA ILE A 52 0.88 -8.48 4.88
C ILE A 52 0.68 -8.12 3.40
N LEU A 53 0.22 -6.91 3.11
CA LEU A 53 0.07 -6.42 1.74
C LEU A 53 1.20 -5.45 1.40
N GLY A 54 2.04 -5.85 0.45
CA GLY A 54 3.09 -5.02 -0.11
C GLY A 54 2.62 -4.28 -1.36
N VAL A 55 2.93 -2.99 -1.45
CA VAL A 55 2.59 -2.15 -2.60
C VAL A 55 3.76 -1.22 -2.92
N TRP A 56 3.84 -0.70 -4.16
CA TRP A 56 4.76 0.40 -4.44
C TRP A 56 4.24 1.73 -3.91
N HIS A 57 5.11 2.58 -3.38
CA HIS A 57 4.75 3.85 -2.75
C HIS A 57 4.00 4.78 -3.73
N GLY A 58 4.45 4.85 -4.98
CA GLY A 58 3.83 5.70 -5.99
C GLY A 58 2.44 5.25 -6.48
N GLN A 59 1.94 4.08 -6.05
CA GLN A 59 0.70 3.46 -6.56
C GLN A 59 -0.30 3.06 -5.47
N HIS A 60 -0.16 3.58 -4.24
CA HIS A 60 -0.87 3.04 -3.07
C HIS A 60 -2.28 3.60 -2.82
N TYR A 61 -2.70 4.67 -3.49
CA TYR A 61 -3.90 5.43 -3.10
C TYR A 61 -5.22 4.68 -3.20
N LEU A 62 -5.38 3.76 -4.15
CA LEU A 62 -6.65 3.03 -4.35
C LEU A 62 -6.77 1.74 -3.52
N PHE A 63 -5.73 1.33 -2.79
CA PHE A 63 -5.75 0.09 -2.01
C PHE A 63 -6.80 0.03 -0.89
N PRO A 64 -7.24 1.14 -0.26
CA PRO A 64 -8.33 1.09 0.71
C PRO A 64 -9.61 0.43 0.18
N PHE A 65 -9.86 0.49 -1.11
CA PHE A 65 -11.07 -0.08 -1.73
C PHE A 65 -10.97 -1.60 -1.93
N ILE A 66 -9.77 -2.15 -2.15
CA ILE A 66 -9.57 -3.61 -2.30
C ILE A 66 -9.91 -4.35 -1.00
N ARG A 67 -9.61 -3.78 0.16
CA ARG A 67 -9.97 -4.39 1.45
C ARG A 67 -11.44 -4.79 1.48
N ARG A 68 -12.34 -3.93 1.00
CA ARG A 68 -13.78 -4.20 1.01
C ARG A 68 -14.17 -5.35 0.07
N ALA A 69 -13.36 -5.61 -0.95
CA ALA A 69 -13.56 -6.73 -1.86
C ALA A 69 -13.07 -8.06 -1.26
N VAL A 70 -12.01 -8.03 -0.44
CA VAL A 70 -11.49 -9.23 0.24
C VAL A 70 -12.34 -9.60 1.45
N SER A 71 -12.56 -8.68 2.37
CA SER A 71 -13.41 -8.93 3.55
C SER A 71 -13.87 -7.60 4.17
N ARG A 72 -15.16 -7.45 4.38
CA ARG A 72 -15.74 -6.26 5.00
C ARG A 72 -15.53 -6.22 6.52
N ASP A 73 -15.47 -7.39 7.15
CA ASP A 73 -15.49 -7.52 8.61
C ASP A 73 -14.11 -7.57 9.24
N ARG A 74 -13.07 -7.81 8.44
CA ARG A 74 -11.69 -7.87 8.94
C ARG A 74 -11.02 -6.50 8.95
N ALA A 75 -10.40 -6.18 10.08
CA ALA A 75 -9.66 -4.93 10.24
C ALA A 75 -8.39 -4.93 9.38
N ALA A 76 -8.06 -3.76 8.84
CA ALA A 76 -6.79 -3.53 8.14
C ALA A 76 -6.19 -2.21 8.59
N LYS A 77 -4.86 -2.16 8.67
CA LYS A 77 -4.09 -0.95 8.99
C LYS A 77 -3.06 -0.70 7.91
N VAL A 78 -2.79 0.58 7.65
CA VAL A 78 -1.73 1.00 6.73
C VAL A 78 -0.61 1.72 7.49
N LEU A 79 0.64 1.43 7.13
CA LEU A 79 1.80 2.15 7.64
C LEU A 79 1.87 3.53 6.97
N VAL A 80 1.78 4.60 7.74
CA VAL A 80 1.80 5.99 7.25
C VAL A 80 2.88 6.77 7.96
N SER A 81 3.62 7.59 7.20
CA SER A 81 4.66 8.47 7.73
C SER A 81 4.13 9.42 8.82
N ARG A 82 4.99 9.75 9.80
CA ARG A 82 4.71 10.79 10.81
C ARG A 82 4.87 12.21 10.29
N HIS A 83 5.41 12.40 9.08
CA HIS A 83 5.55 13.70 8.48
C HIS A 83 4.18 14.31 8.11
N ARG A 84 4.17 15.61 7.84
CA ARG A 84 2.96 16.39 7.57
C ARG A 84 2.12 15.81 6.41
N ASP A 85 2.77 15.40 5.33
CA ASP A 85 2.08 14.80 4.17
C ASP A 85 1.44 13.46 4.55
N GLY A 86 2.05 12.70 5.46
CA GLY A 86 1.48 11.50 6.04
C GLY A 86 0.22 11.76 6.88
N GLU A 87 0.02 12.97 7.44
CA GLU A 87 -1.19 13.30 8.19
C GLU A 87 -2.43 13.32 7.29
N ILE A 88 -2.32 13.95 6.12
CA ILE A 88 -3.41 13.97 5.13
C ILE A 88 -3.74 12.55 4.66
N ASN A 89 -2.71 11.74 4.38
CA ASN A 89 -2.90 10.34 3.98
C ASN A 89 -3.54 9.50 5.10
N ALA A 90 -3.18 9.73 6.36
CA ALA A 90 -3.79 9.06 7.50
C ALA A 90 -5.27 9.40 7.63
N ILE A 91 -5.62 10.67 7.55
CA ILE A 91 -7.01 11.15 7.60
C ILE A 91 -7.82 10.53 6.44
N ALA A 92 -7.25 10.50 5.23
CA ALA A 92 -7.91 9.90 4.08
C ALA A 92 -8.12 8.38 4.28
N ALA A 93 -7.12 7.65 4.76
CA ALA A 93 -7.23 6.22 5.05
C ALA A 93 -8.30 5.93 6.12
N GLU A 94 -8.29 6.68 7.22
CA GLU A 94 -9.26 6.55 8.31
C GLU A 94 -10.69 6.88 7.83
N HIS A 95 -10.86 7.92 7.01
CA HIS A 95 -12.15 8.23 6.39
C HIS A 95 -12.66 7.11 5.48
N LEU A 96 -11.76 6.37 4.84
CA LEU A 96 -12.08 5.18 4.04
C LEU A 96 -12.21 3.89 4.89
N GLY A 97 -12.08 3.98 6.21
CA GLY A 97 -12.25 2.85 7.13
C GLY A 97 -11.02 1.96 7.27
N ILE A 98 -9.84 2.46 6.95
CA ILE A 98 -8.55 1.79 7.17
C ILE A 98 -7.88 2.42 8.39
N GLY A 99 -7.51 1.61 9.38
CA GLY A 99 -6.72 2.09 10.52
C GLY A 99 -5.30 2.48 10.10
N THR A 100 -4.61 3.27 10.94
CA THR A 100 -3.26 3.72 10.64
C THR A 100 -2.25 3.27 11.70
N ILE A 101 -1.04 2.93 11.26
CA ILE A 101 0.16 2.77 12.09
C ILE A 101 1.11 3.88 11.71
N ARG A 102 1.54 4.69 12.69
CA ARG A 102 2.35 5.89 12.43
C ARG A 102 3.84 5.60 12.56
N GLY A 103 4.54 5.59 11.43
CA GLY A 103 5.97 5.35 11.37
C GLY A 103 6.52 5.51 9.97
N SER A 104 7.82 5.31 9.81
CA SER A 104 8.46 5.28 8.48
C SER A 104 9.50 4.17 8.43
N GLY A 105 9.79 3.66 7.22
CA GLY A 105 10.89 2.75 6.99
C GLY A 105 12.27 3.39 7.30
N ASN A 106 13.31 2.56 7.30
CA ASN A 106 14.68 2.98 7.62
C ASN A 106 15.29 3.85 6.51
N HIS A 107 15.87 4.98 6.93
CA HIS A 107 16.82 5.76 6.16
C HIS A 107 18.18 5.74 6.88
N GLY A 108 19.16 5.05 6.33
CA GLY A 108 20.56 5.24 6.69
C GLY A 108 20.90 5.10 8.18
N GLY A 109 20.52 3.99 8.83
CA GLY A 109 20.93 3.69 10.21
C GLY A 109 20.15 4.37 11.34
N GLU A 110 19.21 5.28 11.05
CA GLU A 110 18.41 5.98 12.07
C GLU A 110 17.05 5.32 12.37
N PHE A 111 16.96 4.00 12.26
CA PHE A 111 15.71 3.24 12.45
C PHE A 111 15.07 3.49 13.83
N THR A 112 15.87 3.55 14.86
CA THR A 112 15.42 3.82 16.23
C THR A 112 14.96 5.26 16.44
N ARG A 113 15.61 6.24 15.83
CA ARG A 113 15.35 7.68 16.06
C ARG A 113 14.04 8.17 15.44
N LYS A 114 13.54 7.56 14.35
CA LYS A 114 12.34 8.01 13.61
C LYS A 114 11.10 7.16 13.90
N GLY A 115 11.09 6.36 14.95
CA GLY A 115 9.94 5.54 15.34
C GLY A 115 9.69 4.33 14.42
N GLY A 116 10.65 3.92 13.61
CA GLY A 116 10.54 2.75 12.74
C GLY A 116 10.42 1.44 13.53
N VAL A 117 11.20 1.30 14.61
CA VAL A 117 11.11 0.14 15.51
C VAL A 117 9.74 0.04 16.16
N GLY A 118 9.23 1.15 16.70
CA GLY A 118 7.90 1.16 17.33
C GLY A 118 6.78 0.85 16.33
N ALA A 119 6.88 1.35 15.10
CA ALA A 119 5.92 1.01 14.05
C ALA A 119 5.99 -0.46 13.64
N PHE A 120 7.19 -1.05 13.60
CA PHE A 120 7.38 -2.46 13.31
C PHE A 120 6.68 -3.34 14.35
N TYR A 121 6.88 -3.11 15.64
CA TYR A 121 6.19 -3.84 16.71
C TYR A 121 4.66 -3.62 16.69
N GLN A 122 4.19 -2.43 16.34
CA GLN A 122 2.76 -2.18 16.16
C GLN A 122 2.17 -2.96 14.96
N MET A 123 2.95 -3.17 13.90
CA MET A 123 2.53 -4.03 12.78
C MET A 123 2.46 -5.50 13.20
N VAL A 124 3.45 -6.00 13.92
CA VAL A 124 3.44 -7.37 14.47
C VAL A 124 2.21 -7.57 15.37
N ALA A 125 1.99 -6.70 16.34
CA ALA A 125 0.85 -6.77 17.23
C ALA A 125 -0.50 -6.69 16.49
N ALA A 126 -0.58 -5.89 15.42
CA ALA A 126 -1.79 -5.82 14.59
C ALA A 126 -2.07 -7.16 13.90
N LEU A 127 -1.03 -7.80 13.33
CA LEU A 127 -1.15 -9.12 12.69
C LEU A 127 -1.53 -10.22 13.70
N GLU A 128 -0.98 -10.19 14.91
CA GLU A 128 -1.34 -11.10 15.99
C GLU A 128 -2.82 -10.96 16.41
N GLN A 129 -3.35 -9.73 16.38
CA GLN A 129 -4.75 -9.42 16.66
C GLN A 129 -5.71 -9.72 15.50
N GLY A 130 -5.24 -10.36 14.44
CA GLY A 130 -6.05 -10.69 13.27
C GLY A 130 -6.26 -9.53 12.27
N CYS A 131 -5.51 -8.43 12.41
CA CYS A 131 -5.60 -7.26 11.56
C CYS A 131 -4.55 -7.33 10.45
N SER A 132 -4.94 -7.28 9.20
CA SER A 132 -4.00 -7.20 8.06
C SER A 132 -3.26 -5.88 8.02
N VAL A 133 -2.03 -5.89 7.52
CA VAL A 133 -1.17 -4.71 7.45
C VAL A 133 -0.76 -4.43 6.01
N THR A 134 -0.97 -3.20 5.56
CA THR A 134 -0.49 -2.71 4.27
C THR A 134 0.69 -1.76 4.47
N LEU A 135 1.75 -1.96 3.70
CA LEU A 135 2.90 -1.06 3.71
C LEU A 135 3.51 -0.92 2.30
N SER A 136 4.12 0.24 2.04
CA SER A 136 4.96 0.39 0.85
C SER A 136 6.24 -0.43 1.02
N ALA A 137 6.54 -1.23 -0.01
CA ALA A 137 7.71 -2.09 -0.02
C ALA A 137 9.01 -1.34 -0.34
N ASP A 138 8.91 -0.13 -0.91
CA ASP A 138 10.07 0.65 -1.34
C ASP A 138 11.05 0.97 -0.21
N VAL A 139 12.33 0.90 -0.54
CA VAL A 139 13.35 1.60 0.23
C VAL A 139 13.07 3.09 0.09
N PRO A 140 12.95 3.83 1.21
CA PRO A 140 12.64 5.24 1.14
C PRO A 140 13.57 6.01 0.18
N LYS A 141 13.00 6.86 -0.68
CA LYS A 141 13.65 7.63 -1.75
C LYS A 141 14.33 6.80 -2.86
N VAL A 142 14.08 5.48 -2.91
CA VAL A 142 14.52 4.62 -4.01
C VAL A 142 13.30 3.88 -4.55
N ALA A 143 12.75 4.39 -5.64
CA ALA A 143 11.55 3.81 -6.25
C ALA A 143 11.79 2.38 -6.72
N ARG A 144 10.79 1.53 -6.49
CA ARG A 144 10.71 0.15 -6.98
C ARG A 144 11.90 -0.73 -6.59
N ARG A 145 12.47 -0.47 -5.43
CA ARG A 145 13.43 -1.34 -4.76
C ARG A 145 12.86 -1.73 -3.41
N ALA A 146 12.54 -3.01 -3.24
CA ALA A 146 11.97 -3.50 -2.00
C ALA A 146 13.00 -3.46 -0.86
N GLY A 147 12.53 -3.08 0.32
CA GLY A 147 13.34 -3.10 1.54
C GLY A 147 13.15 -4.39 2.33
N LEU A 148 14.09 -4.68 3.24
CA LEU A 148 14.00 -5.85 4.12
C LEU A 148 12.86 -5.77 5.15
N GLY A 149 12.23 -4.60 5.34
CA GLY A 149 11.19 -4.40 6.36
C GLY A 149 10.00 -5.34 6.21
N ILE A 150 9.50 -5.52 4.99
CA ILE A 150 8.34 -6.36 4.71
C ILE A 150 8.64 -7.87 4.92
N VAL A 151 9.80 -8.35 4.52
CA VAL A 151 10.18 -9.77 4.68
C VAL A 151 10.52 -10.10 6.13
N ARG A 152 11.13 -9.16 6.87
CA ARG A 152 11.33 -9.30 8.31
C ARG A 152 10.00 -9.34 9.06
N LEU A 153 9.03 -8.51 8.65
CA LEU A 153 7.70 -8.55 9.24
C LEU A 153 7.03 -9.91 9.02
N ALA A 154 7.18 -10.49 7.83
CA ALA A 154 6.66 -11.82 7.52
C ALA A 154 7.34 -12.92 8.34
N ALA A 155 8.68 -12.89 8.45
CA ALA A 155 9.44 -13.85 9.25
C ALA A 155 9.03 -13.83 10.73
N VAL A 156 8.93 -12.62 11.32
CA VAL A 156 8.58 -12.47 12.75
C VAL A 156 7.12 -12.81 13.04
N SER A 157 6.19 -12.39 12.16
CA SER A 157 4.76 -12.62 12.37
C SER A 157 4.25 -13.98 11.89
N GLY A 158 5.03 -14.70 11.07
CA GLY A 158 4.60 -15.93 10.39
C GLY A 158 3.48 -15.70 9.35
N ARG A 159 3.14 -14.45 9.03
CA ARG A 159 2.05 -14.12 8.10
C ARG A 159 2.54 -14.02 6.67
N PRO A 160 1.74 -14.50 5.69
CA PRO A 160 2.11 -14.44 4.29
C PRO A 160 2.10 -13.02 3.76
N ILE A 161 3.00 -12.76 2.81
CA ILE A 161 3.00 -11.52 2.03
C ILE A 161 2.19 -11.75 0.76
N TYR A 162 1.25 -10.89 0.51
CA TYR A 162 0.68 -10.64 -0.80
C TYR A 162 1.22 -9.33 -1.33
N VAL A 163 1.47 -9.25 -2.61
CA VAL A 163 1.83 -8.02 -3.28
C VAL A 163 0.76 -7.66 -4.29
N ALA A 164 0.51 -6.37 -4.46
CA ALA A 164 -0.49 -5.96 -5.43
C ALA A 164 -0.14 -4.63 -6.08
N ALA A 165 -0.65 -4.46 -7.29
CA ALA A 165 -0.58 -3.23 -8.07
C ALA A 165 -1.96 -2.85 -8.59
N ILE A 166 -2.23 -1.55 -8.61
CA ILE A 166 -3.41 -0.96 -9.24
C ILE A 166 -2.92 0.07 -10.26
N ALA A 167 -3.38 -0.04 -11.48
CA ALA A 167 -3.12 0.94 -12.52
C ALA A 167 -4.43 1.40 -13.16
N THR A 168 -4.52 2.68 -13.49
CA THR A 168 -5.61 3.23 -14.30
C THR A 168 -5.05 3.69 -15.64
N ARG A 169 -5.85 3.56 -16.70
CA ARG A 169 -5.48 4.04 -18.03
C ARG A 169 -5.22 5.54 -18.02
N ASN A 170 -6.10 6.26 -17.35
CA ASN A 170 -6.02 7.71 -17.21
C ASN A 170 -5.38 8.04 -15.87
N HIS A 171 -4.17 8.56 -15.88
CA HIS A 171 -3.44 9.01 -14.70
C HIS A 171 -2.46 10.13 -15.05
N ILE A 172 -2.02 10.85 -14.04
CA ILE A 172 -0.93 11.83 -14.12
C ILE A 172 0.22 11.29 -13.29
N THR A 173 1.39 11.16 -13.87
CA THR A 173 2.61 10.79 -13.14
C THR A 173 3.32 12.06 -12.68
N LEU A 174 3.49 12.20 -11.38
CA LEU A 174 4.20 13.33 -10.79
C LEU A 174 5.72 13.13 -10.91
N ASP A 175 6.46 14.23 -11.00
CA ASP A 175 7.92 14.21 -10.97
C ASP A 175 8.44 14.15 -9.52
N THR A 176 8.10 13.06 -8.83
CA THR A 176 8.52 12.71 -7.48
C THR A 176 9.48 11.54 -7.52
N TRP A 177 10.24 11.30 -6.44
CA TRP A 177 11.21 10.20 -6.36
C TRP A 177 10.58 8.82 -6.61
N ASP A 178 9.30 8.64 -6.25
CA ASP A 178 8.53 7.41 -6.38
C ASP A 178 7.65 7.37 -7.63
N ARG A 179 7.69 8.44 -8.46
CA ARG A 179 6.85 8.58 -9.65
C ARG A 179 5.37 8.37 -9.32
N THR A 180 4.89 9.06 -8.27
CA THR A 180 3.50 8.97 -7.79
C THR A 180 2.50 9.11 -8.94
N GLU A 181 1.60 8.15 -9.06
CA GLU A 181 0.51 8.15 -10.04
C GLU A 181 -0.77 8.68 -9.40
N VAL A 182 -1.26 9.81 -9.90
CA VAL A 182 -2.58 10.35 -9.55
C VAL A 182 -3.59 9.76 -10.52
N ASN A 183 -4.38 8.83 -10.06
CA ASN A 183 -5.41 8.17 -10.85
C ASN A 183 -6.54 9.14 -11.19
N LEU A 184 -7.01 9.14 -12.45
CA LEU A 184 -8.12 9.99 -12.91
C LEU A 184 -9.41 9.17 -13.03
N PRO A 185 -10.58 9.81 -12.80
CA PRO A 185 -11.87 9.13 -12.93
C PRO A 185 -12.26 8.84 -14.39
N PHE A 186 -13.34 8.10 -14.57
CA PHE A 186 -13.97 7.79 -15.87
C PHE A 186 -13.05 7.04 -16.83
N GLY A 187 -12.52 5.91 -16.40
CA GLY A 187 -11.59 5.13 -17.20
C GLY A 187 -11.68 3.63 -16.99
N ARG A 188 -10.59 2.96 -17.35
CA ARG A 188 -10.37 1.55 -17.09
C ARG A 188 -9.16 1.40 -16.18
N GLY A 189 -9.15 0.32 -15.43
CA GLY A 189 -8.03 -0.02 -14.55
C GLY A 189 -7.77 -1.52 -14.55
N GLY A 190 -6.57 -1.86 -14.11
CA GLY A 190 -6.16 -3.22 -13.80
C GLY A 190 -5.75 -3.32 -12.35
N ILE A 191 -6.16 -4.38 -11.71
CA ILE A 191 -5.75 -4.78 -10.37
C ILE A 191 -5.10 -6.14 -10.50
N VAL A 192 -3.87 -6.26 -10.05
CA VAL A 192 -3.15 -7.54 -10.05
C VAL A 192 -2.59 -7.77 -8.66
N ALA A 193 -2.93 -8.90 -8.07
CA ALA A 193 -2.35 -9.36 -6.81
C ALA A 193 -1.60 -10.67 -7.05
N ARG A 194 -0.51 -10.87 -6.30
CA ARG A 194 0.36 -12.05 -6.39
C ARG A 194 0.77 -12.49 -4.98
N GLY A 195 0.97 -13.77 -4.80
CA GLY A 195 1.28 -14.39 -3.51
C GLY A 195 0.48 -15.68 -3.32
N PRO A 196 0.54 -16.30 -2.13
CA PRO A 196 1.29 -15.85 -0.95
C PRO A 196 2.80 -16.09 -1.07
N LEU A 197 3.60 -15.13 -0.62
CA LEU A 197 5.03 -15.31 -0.37
C LEU A 197 5.23 -15.56 1.13
N ARG A 198 5.87 -16.66 1.49
CA ARG A 198 6.09 -17.04 2.89
C ARG A 198 7.59 -16.96 3.21
N VAL A 199 7.90 -16.42 4.38
CA VAL A 199 9.28 -16.27 4.87
C VAL A 199 9.42 -17.12 6.12
N PRO A 200 10.39 -18.05 6.20
CA PRO A 200 10.63 -18.82 7.42
C PRO A 200 10.99 -17.93 8.61
N ALA A 201 10.56 -18.32 9.81
CA ALA A 201 10.89 -17.58 11.04
C ALA A 201 12.40 -17.56 11.31
N GLU A 202 13.08 -18.66 10.99
CA GLU A 202 14.53 -18.87 11.15
C GLU A 202 15.34 -18.38 9.93
N ALA A 203 14.78 -17.47 9.11
CA ALA A 203 15.43 -17.00 7.89
C ALA A 203 16.74 -16.28 8.20
N ASP A 204 17.84 -16.78 7.66
CA ASP A 204 19.13 -16.11 7.68
C ASP A 204 19.18 -14.89 6.74
N ALA A 205 20.30 -14.20 6.72
CA ALA A 205 20.45 -12.99 5.88
C ALA A 205 20.30 -13.29 4.39
N ALA A 206 20.76 -14.43 3.90
CA ALA A 206 20.66 -14.83 2.51
C ALA A 206 19.21 -15.17 2.13
N THR A 207 18.50 -15.89 2.98
CA THR A 207 17.08 -16.20 2.81
C THR A 207 16.21 -14.93 2.83
N LEU A 208 16.47 -14.00 3.75
CA LEU A 208 15.78 -12.70 3.79
C LEU A 208 16.03 -11.87 2.52
N GLU A 209 17.26 -11.85 2.01
CA GLU A 209 17.59 -11.13 0.77
C GLU A 209 16.92 -11.78 -0.45
N SER A 210 16.91 -13.13 -0.53
CA SER A 210 16.19 -13.84 -1.58
C SER A 210 14.69 -13.55 -1.54
N ALA A 211 14.06 -13.56 -0.36
CA ALA A 211 12.66 -13.21 -0.18
C ALA A 211 12.38 -11.73 -0.55
N ARG A 212 13.30 -10.80 -0.22
CA ARG A 212 13.20 -9.40 -0.62
C ARG A 212 13.19 -9.24 -2.15
N GLN A 213 14.09 -9.96 -2.83
CA GLN A 213 14.16 -9.96 -4.30
C GLN A 213 12.89 -10.56 -4.91
N ALA A 214 12.33 -11.61 -4.31
CA ALA A 214 11.07 -12.20 -4.75
C ALA A 214 9.90 -11.18 -4.61
N VAL A 215 9.79 -10.47 -3.49
CA VAL A 215 8.79 -9.40 -3.31
C VAL A 215 8.95 -8.31 -4.38
N GLU A 216 10.18 -7.88 -4.67
CA GLU A 216 10.47 -6.88 -5.69
C GLU A 216 10.06 -7.34 -7.08
N ALA A 217 10.43 -8.57 -7.46
CA ALA A 217 10.09 -9.16 -8.75
C ALA A 217 8.57 -9.29 -8.91
N GLU A 218 7.87 -9.83 -7.91
CA GLU A 218 6.43 -10.01 -7.95
C GLU A 218 5.67 -8.68 -8.02
N LEU A 219 6.11 -7.64 -7.31
CA LEU A 219 5.54 -6.29 -7.41
C LEU A 219 5.74 -5.68 -8.81
N ASN A 220 6.92 -5.87 -9.41
CA ASN A 220 7.19 -5.38 -10.76
C ASN A 220 6.33 -6.10 -11.80
N LEU A 221 6.20 -7.43 -11.69
CA LEU A 221 5.31 -8.22 -12.55
C LEU A 221 3.84 -7.79 -12.39
N ALA A 222 3.37 -7.63 -11.14
CA ALA A 222 2.03 -7.16 -10.87
C ALA A 222 1.78 -5.77 -11.48
N THR A 223 2.75 -4.86 -11.36
CA THR A 223 2.66 -3.50 -11.90
C THR A 223 2.58 -3.50 -13.43
N ALA A 224 3.46 -4.26 -14.10
CA ALA A 224 3.45 -4.37 -15.55
C ALA A 224 2.09 -4.92 -16.03
N ARG A 225 1.62 -6.01 -15.40
CA ARG A 225 0.36 -6.65 -15.77
C ARG A 225 -0.86 -5.75 -15.49
N ALA A 226 -0.90 -5.04 -14.37
CA ALA A 226 -1.98 -4.09 -14.07
C ALA A 226 -2.09 -2.98 -15.12
N ARG A 227 -0.95 -2.48 -15.61
CA ARG A 227 -0.91 -1.51 -16.71
C ARG A 227 -1.42 -2.08 -18.02
N GLU A 228 -1.03 -3.30 -18.37
CA GLU A 228 -1.56 -4.00 -19.55
C GLU A 228 -3.08 -4.12 -19.49
N LEU A 229 -3.63 -4.54 -18.34
CA LEU A 229 -5.08 -4.66 -18.13
C LEU A 229 -5.79 -3.31 -18.29
N ALA A 230 -5.22 -2.24 -17.72
CA ALA A 230 -5.78 -0.90 -17.83
C ALA A 230 -5.84 -0.41 -19.30
N HIS A 231 -4.94 -0.88 -20.16
CA HIS A 231 -4.87 -0.49 -21.58
C HIS A 231 -5.56 -1.46 -22.53
N ARG A 232 -5.97 -2.65 -22.09
CA ARG A 232 -6.69 -3.60 -22.94
C ARG A 232 -8.01 -2.97 -23.43
N SER A 233 -8.24 -3.02 -24.74
CA SER A 233 -9.57 -2.75 -25.30
C SER A 233 -10.57 -3.77 -24.74
N ALA A 234 -11.81 -3.35 -24.46
CA ALA A 234 -12.86 -4.34 -24.24
C ALA A 234 -12.96 -5.17 -25.52
N THR A 235 -12.55 -6.42 -25.46
CA THR A 235 -13.01 -7.37 -26.48
C THR A 235 -14.51 -7.39 -26.32
N ARG A 236 -15.24 -6.84 -27.32
CA ARG A 236 -16.70 -7.02 -27.38
C ARG A 236 -16.92 -8.53 -27.47
N ALA A 237 -17.49 -9.11 -26.42
CA ALA A 237 -18.14 -10.41 -26.51
C ALA A 237 -19.45 -10.25 -27.28
#